data_109dd03679739ca8fbcd84e4b5ad8529
#
_entry.id   109dd03679739ca8fbcd84e4b5ad8529
#
_cell.length_a   1.000
_cell.length_b   1.000
_cell.length_c   1.000
_cell.angle_alpha   90.00
_cell.angle_beta   90.00
_cell.angle_gamma   90.00
#
_symmetry.space_group_name_H-M   'P 1'
#
loop_
_entity.id
_entity.type
_entity.pdbx_description
1 polymer ?
#
loop_
_entity_poly.entity_id
_entity_poly.type
_entity_poly.pdbx_seq_one_letter_code
_entity_poly.pdbx_strand_id
1 'polypeptide(L)'
;MTVILPLLGFVFVSLLIAAAAMVLSPSGSAVISRRLGELRGVPVEEPVYTEKAIKTLKHLAKYAPQSPSEMGKLQKKLVCAGYRNKEALTIFMGIRLAASITAFAIASSPLVGRPNVFLAIGVAAVGYLLPSMGLGRIAKKRQHRIRLSLADVLDLLVVSVEAGLGLDQALQRVGEELSSTHKDLSEELRLVNLEMRAGKARSEALRNLADRTGVDDLTSLAAMLIQTDKFGTSVAQSLRVYSETLRTKRRQREIGRAHV
;
A
#
# COMPACT_ATOMS: atom_id res chain seq x y z
N MET A 1 21.58 13.94 -35.14
CA MET A 1 20.28 13.40 -34.72
C MET A 1 20.34 12.07 -33.98
N THR A 2 21.39 11.26 -34.11
CA THR A 2 21.51 9.92 -33.49
C THR A 2 21.76 9.89 -31.99
N VAL A 3 22.20 10.99 -31.34
CA VAL A 3 22.50 11.04 -29.90
C VAL A 3 21.34 11.61 -29.08
N ILE A 4 20.44 12.38 -29.71
CA ILE A 4 19.34 13.04 -29.04
C ILE A 4 18.26 12.00 -28.57
N LEU A 5 18.01 10.97 -29.36
CA LEU A 5 17.02 9.94 -29.07
C LEU A 5 17.38 9.07 -27.85
N PRO A 6 18.63 8.54 -27.73
CA PRO A 6 19.04 7.81 -26.51
C PRO A 6 19.15 8.71 -25.29
N LEU A 7 19.52 9.99 -25.46
CA LEU A 7 19.51 10.97 -24.36
C LEU A 7 18.09 11.24 -23.85
N LEU A 8 17.12 11.41 -24.75
CA LEU A 8 15.70 11.56 -24.41
C LEU A 8 15.15 10.29 -23.72
N GLY A 9 15.54 9.11 -24.20
CA GLY A 9 15.19 7.83 -23.58
C GLY A 9 15.78 7.70 -22.18
N PHE A 10 17.04 8.06 -21.99
CA PHE A 10 17.70 8.05 -20.67
C PHE A 10 17.08 9.05 -19.69
N VAL A 11 16.80 10.28 -20.13
CA VAL A 11 16.12 11.30 -19.33
C VAL A 11 14.72 10.83 -18.95
N PHE A 12 14.00 10.20 -19.87
CA PHE A 12 12.66 9.70 -19.61
C PHE A 12 12.65 8.49 -18.66
N VAL A 13 13.58 7.55 -18.79
CA VAL A 13 13.76 6.42 -17.86
C VAL A 13 14.19 6.92 -16.48
N SER A 14 15.09 7.91 -16.41
CA SER A 14 15.51 8.54 -15.18
C SER A 14 14.33 9.25 -14.48
N LEU A 15 13.47 9.92 -15.25
CA LEU A 15 12.27 10.61 -14.75
C LEU A 15 11.19 9.60 -14.30
N LEU A 16 11.09 8.47 -14.98
CA LEU A 16 10.23 7.34 -14.57
C LEU A 16 10.71 6.68 -13.28
N ILE A 17 12.01 6.46 -13.14
CA ILE A 17 12.62 5.91 -11.92
C ILE A 17 12.43 6.91 -10.76
N ALA A 18 12.64 8.20 -11.00
CA ALA A 18 12.42 9.25 -10.00
C ALA A 18 10.94 9.36 -9.59
N ALA A 19 10.01 9.30 -10.54
CA ALA A 19 8.57 9.29 -10.27
C ALA A 19 8.14 8.02 -9.54
N ALA A 20 8.66 6.86 -9.91
CA ALA A 20 8.43 5.60 -9.22
C ALA A 20 9.02 5.62 -7.81
N ALA A 21 10.23 6.13 -7.63
CA ALA A 21 10.86 6.30 -6.31
C ALA A 21 10.05 7.26 -5.42
N MET A 22 9.46 8.30 -5.98
CA MET A 22 8.65 9.27 -5.25
C MET A 22 7.26 8.71 -4.86
N VAL A 23 6.66 7.87 -5.72
CA VAL A 23 5.43 7.13 -5.40
C VAL A 23 5.71 5.99 -4.42
N LEU A 24 6.91 5.40 -4.49
CA LEU A 24 7.37 4.30 -3.64
C LEU A 24 7.95 4.78 -2.29
N SER A 25 8.26 6.08 -2.15
CA SER A 25 8.65 6.66 -0.85
C SER A 25 7.47 6.55 0.11
N PRO A 26 7.61 5.86 1.24
CA PRO A 26 6.57 5.81 2.25
C PRO A 26 6.33 7.23 2.77
N SER A 27 5.13 7.75 2.51
CA SER A 27 4.70 9.13 2.83
C SER A 27 4.66 9.48 4.33
N GLY A 28 5.24 8.64 5.19
CA GLY A 28 5.36 8.90 6.62
C GLY A 28 6.34 10.02 6.98
N SER A 29 7.39 10.24 6.18
CA SER A 29 8.36 11.31 6.45
C SER A 29 7.88 12.69 5.96
N ALA A 30 7.10 12.73 4.89
CA ALA A 30 6.60 13.99 4.33
C ALA A 30 5.57 14.68 5.25
N VAL A 31 4.78 13.92 6.00
CA VAL A 31 3.79 14.51 6.94
C VAL A 31 4.48 15.08 8.19
N ILE A 32 5.56 14.44 8.64
CA ILE A 32 6.33 14.91 9.81
C ILE A 32 7.15 16.14 9.44
N SER A 33 7.78 16.17 8.28
CA SER A 33 8.53 17.34 7.79
C SER A 33 7.62 18.53 7.49
N ARG A 34 6.39 18.29 7.01
CA ARG A 34 5.39 19.35 6.78
C ARG A 34 4.93 19.99 8.10
N ARG A 35 4.66 19.18 9.14
CA ARG A 35 4.31 19.72 10.48
C ARG A 35 5.48 20.42 11.18
N LEU A 36 6.70 19.94 10.98
CA LEU A 36 7.90 20.59 11.51
C LEU A 36 8.24 21.89 10.74
N GLY A 37 7.94 21.96 9.44
CA GLY A 37 8.06 23.16 8.63
C GLY A 37 7.05 24.24 9.01
N GLU A 38 5.79 23.88 9.27
CA GLU A 38 4.76 24.79 9.77
C GLU A 38 5.10 25.39 11.14
N LEU A 39 5.77 24.63 12.02
CA LEU A 39 6.22 25.10 13.34
C LEU A 39 7.46 25.99 13.26
N ARG A 40 8.24 25.94 12.18
CA ARG A 40 9.45 26.76 11.97
C ARG A 40 9.24 28.00 11.11
N GLY A 41 8.04 28.20 10.55
CA GLY A 41 7.73 29.38 9.72
C GLY A 41 8.59 29.48 8.43
N VAL A 42 9.22 28.38 8.00
CA VAL A 42 9.99 28.35 6.76
C VAL A 42 9.09 27.79 5.65
N PRO A 43 8.83 28.53 4.56
CA PRO A 43 8.11 27.99 3.40
C PRO A 43 8.92 26.82 2.85
N VAL A 44 8.37 25.59 2.93
CA VAL A 44 8.96 24.44 2.26
C VAL A 44 8.61 24.59 0.78
N GLU A 45 9.53 25.13 0.00
CA GLU A 45 9.44 25.10 -1.47
C GLU A 45 9.42 23.64 -1.91
N GLU A 46 8.24 23.16 -2.32
CA GLU A 46 8.15 21.91 -3.05
C GLU A 46 8.96 22.06 -4.35
N PRO A 47 9.87 21.12 -4.69
CA PRO A 47 10.63 21.25 -5.91
C PRO A 47 9.69 21.29 -7.11
N VAL A 48 9.68 22.41 -7.81
CA VAL A 48 8.81 22.75 -8.97
C VAL A 48 8.81 21.64 -10.05
N TYR A 49 9.85 20.83 -10.10
CA TYR A 49 9.98 19.70 -11.02
C TYR A 49 8.98 18.57 -10.74
N THR A 50 8.57 18.36 -9.50
CA THR A 50 7.61 17.30 -9.12
C THR A 50 6.19 17.65 -9.54
N GLU A 51 5.80 18.91 -9.47
CA GLU A 51 4.45 19.34 -9.84
C GLU A 51 4.21 19.24 -11.36
N LYS A 52 5.20 19.61 -12.17
CA LYS A 52 5.15 19.45 -13.63
C LYS A 52 5.09 17.97 -14.05
N ALA A 53 5.89 17.11 -13.43
CA ALA A 53 5.87 15.67 -13.70
C ALA A 53 4.52 15.03 -13.33
N ILE A 54 3.95 15.40 -12.19
CA ILE A 54 2.63 14.94 -11.75
C ILE A 54 1.53 15.42 -12.70
N LYS A 55 1.56 16.68 -13.16
CA LYS A 55 0.61 17.21 -14.16
C LYS A 55 0.69 16.45 -15.48
N THR A 56 1.90 16.18 -15.96
CA THR A 56 2.11 15.40 -17.20
C THR A 56 1.60 13.97 -17.07
N LEU A 57 1.88 13.30 -15.94
CA LEU A 57 1.38 11.95 -15.67
C LEU A 57 -0.15 11.91 -15.54
N LYS A 58 -0.77 12.92 -14.94
CA LYS A 58 -2.23 13.06 -14.88
C LYS A 58 -2.83 13.27 -16.27
N HIS A 59 -2.17 14.03 -17.14
CA HIS A 59 -2.62 14.24 -18.52
C HIS A 59 -2.55 12.95 -19.35
N LEU A 60 -1.44 12.19 -19.23
CA LEU A 60 -1.29 10.89 -19.87
C LEU A 60 -2.33 9.86 -19.36
N ALA A 61 -2.64 9.87 -18.07
CA ALA A 61 -3.63 8.95 -17.49
C ALA A 61 -5.04 9.10 -18.10
N LYS A 62 -5.37 10.26 -18.66
CA LYS A 62 -6.66 10.50 -19.34
C LYS A 62 -6.83 9.66 -20.60
N TYR A 63 -5.74 9.25 -21.23
CA TYR A 63 -5.74 8.40 -22.45
C TYR A 63 -5.64 6.90 -22.13
N ALA A 64 -5.54 6.51 -20.85
CA ALA A 64 -5.50 5.11 -20.46
C ALA A 64 -6.84 4.41 -20.75
N PRO A 65 -6.84 3.18 -21.29
CA PRO A 65 -8.05 2.40 -21.44
C PRO A 65 -8.65 2.12 -20.04
N GLN A 66 -9.83 2.67 -19.79
CA GLN A 66 -10.47 2.61 -18.47
C GLN A 66 -11.52 1.51 -18.47
N SER A 67 -11.15 0.30 -18.05
CA SER A 67 -12.12 -0.73 -17.67
C SER A 67 -12.50 -0.56 -16.20
N PRO A 68 -13.78 -0.31 -15.85
CA PRO A 68 -14.21 -0.08 -14.45
C PRO A 68 -13.82 -1.22 -13.50
N SER A 69 -13.84 -2.46 -13.97
CA SER A 69 -13.46 -3.63 -13.17
C SER A 69 -11.96 -3.71 -12.88
N GLU A 70 -11.12 -3.34 -13.83
CA GLU A 70 -9.66 -3.28 -13.61
C GLU A 70 -9.27 -2.13 -12.69
N MET A 71 -9.93 -0.97 -12.83
CA MET A 71 -9.70 0.19 -11.95
C MET A 71 -9.99 -0.16 -10.50
N GLY A 72 -11.09 -0.86 -10.19
CA GLY A 72 -11.41 -1.30 -8.83
C GLY A 72 -10.36 -2.26 -8.26
N LYS A 73 -9.90 -3.24 -9.05
CA LYS A 73 -8.83 -4.17 -8.63
C LYS A 73 -7.50 -3.46 -8.39
N LEU A 74 -7.18 -2.48 -9.24
CA LEU A 74 -5.94 -1.70 -9.14
C LEU A 74 -5.97 -0.78 -7.92
N GLN A 75 -7.10 -0.10 -7.69
CA GLN A 75 -7.32 0.75 -6.53
C GLN A 75 -7.19 -0.06 -5.23
N LYS A 76 -7.79 -1.27 -5.17
CA LYS A 76 -7.65 -2.17 -4.03
C LYS A 76 -6.18 -2.56 -3.79
N LYS A 77 -5.42 -2.89 -4.85
CA LYS A 77 -3.99 -3.19 -4.73
C LYS A 77 -3.18 -1.98 -4.23
N LEU A 78 -3.50 -0.76 -4.68
CA LEU A 78 -2.85 0.47 -4.21
C LEU A 78 -3.12 0.72 -2.73
N VAL A 79 -4.36 0.55 -2.29
CA VAL A 79 -4.72 0.68 -0.87
C VAL A 79 -3.99 -0.37 -0.02
N CYS A 80 -3.96 -1.64 -0.45
CA CYS A 80 -3.21 -2.70 0.23
C CYS A 80 -1.69 -2.44 0.25
N ALA A 81 -1.16 -1.74 -0.74
CA ALA A 81 0.24 -1.30 -0.77
C ALA A 81 0.53 -0.10 0.15
N GLY A 82 -0.53 0.56 0.69
CA GLY A 82 -0.42 1.73 1.56
C GLY A 82 -0.66 3.08 0.87
N TYR A 83 -0.91 3.09 -0.45
CA TYR A 83 -1.18 4.30 -1.22
C TYR A 83 -2.67 4.63 -1.19
N ARG A 84 -3.09 5.44 -0.21
CA ARG A 84 -4.50 5.78 0.05
C ARG A 84 -4.96 7.07 -0.62
N ASN A 85 -4.04 7.80 -1.25
CA ASN A 85 -4.36 9.06 -1.89
C ASN A 85 -5.31 8.84 -3.07
N LYS A 86 -6.35 9.67 -3.21
CA LYS A 86 -7.30 9.63 -4.34
C LYS A 86 -6.61 9.77 -5.70
N GLU A 87 -5.48 10.48 -5.73
CA GLU A 87 -4.68 10.69 -6.94
C GLU A 87 -3.75 9.52 -7.27
N ALA A 88 -3.49 8.60 -6.32
CA ALA A 88 -2.56 7.49 -6.51
C ALA A 88 -2.93 6.60 -7.70
N LEU A 89 -4.22 6.38 -7.94
CA LEU A 89 -4.69 5.62 -9.09
C LEU A 89 -4.33 6.32 -10.40
N THR A 90 -4.60 7.62 -10.50
CA THR A 90 -4.33 8.43 -11.70
C THR A 90 -2.83 8.50 -12.00
N ILE A 91 -2.02 8.73 -10.96
CA ILE A 91 -0.56 8.77 -11.07
C ILE A 91 -0.03 7.40 -11.52
N PHE A 92 -0.54 6.32 -10.93
CA PHE A 92 -0.13 4.97 -11.30
C PHE A 92 -0.49 4.59 -12.74
N MET A 93 -1.67 5.02 -13.22
CA MET A 93 -2.06 4.86 -14.63
C MET A 93 -1.13 5.64 -15.55
N GLY A 94 -0.77 6.87 -15.18
CA GLY A 94 0.24 7.67 -15.92
C GLY A 94 1.58 6.97 -16.01
N ILE A 95 2.06 6.36 -14.91
CA ILE A 95 3.32 5.60 -14.87
C ILE A 95 3.25 4.38 -15.82
N ARG A 96 2.13 3.66 -15.85
CA ARG A 96 1.94 2.50 -16.75
C ARG A 96 2.03 2.91 -18.22
N LEU A 97 1.35 4.00 -18.60
CA LEU A 97 1.40 4.50 -19.98
C LEU A 97 2.79 5.02 -20.33
N ALA A 98 3.41 5.78 -19.44
CA ALA A 98 4.74 6.28 -19.65
C ALA A 98 5.74 5.13 -19.83
N ALA A 99 5.67 4.07 -19.03
CA ALA A 99 6.50 2.88 -19.15
C ALA A 99 6.28 2.15 -20.49
N SER A 100 5.03 2.04 -20.95
CA SER A 100 4.70 1.44 -22.23
C SER A 100 5.26 2.24 -23.42
N ILE A 101 5.07 3.57 -23.41
CA ILE A 101 5.56 4.47 -24.46
C ILE A 101 7.10 4.43 -24.52
N THR A 102 7.77 4.43 -23.37
CA THR A 102 9.22 4.36 -23.29
C THR A 102 9.75 3.04 -23.82
N ALA A 103 9.11 1.93 -23.41
CA ALA A 103 9.45 0.60 -23.89
C ALA A 103 9.29 0.49 -25.42
N PHE A 104 8.22 1.05 -25.98
CA PHE A 104 7.99 1.12 -27.40
C PHE A 104 9.07 1.96 -28.13
N ALA A 105 9.39 3.15 -27.61
CA ALA A 105 10.39 4.04 -28.20
C ALA A 105 11.80 3.41 -28.19
N ILE A 106 12.16 2.70 -27.13
CA ILE A 106 13.44 1.98 -27.05
C ILE A 106 13.46 0.84 -28.07
N ALA A 107 12.41 0.04 -28.16
CA ALA A 107 12.33 -1.11 -29.06
C ALA A 107 12.26 -0.73 -30.55
N SER A 108 11.69 0.44 -30.87
CA SER A 108 11.66 0.98 -32.26
C SER A 108 12.90 1.78 -32.62
N SER A 109 13.82 1.99 -31.68
CA SER A 109 15.08 2.68 -31.94
C SER A 109 16.03 1.82 -32.80
N PRO A 110 16.76 2.41 -33.74
CA PRO A 110 17.76 1.71 -34.55
C PRO A 110 18.95 1.14 -33.75
N LEU A 111 19.05 1.47 -32.45
CA LEU A 111 20.02 0.91 -31.50
C LEU A 111 19.81 -0.58 -31.21
N VAL A 112 18.59 -1.08 -31.32
CA VAL A 112 18.22 -2.49 -31.02
C VAL A 112 18.34 -3.38 -32.27
N GLY A 113 18.67 -2.81 -33.42
CA GLY A 113 18.79 -3.51 -34.71
C GLY A 113 17.73 -3.09 -35.71
N ARG A 114 17.35 -3.99 -36.65
CA ARG A 114 16.30 -3.67 -37.62
C ARG A 114 14.95 -3.44 -36.89
N PRO A 115 14.30 -2.29 -37.14
CA PRO A 115 13.03 -1.97 -36.45
C PRO A 115 11.97 -2.97 -36.84
N ASN A 116 11.62 -3.84 -35.89
CA ASN A 116 10.54 -4.80 -36.06
C ASN A 116 9.32 -4.32 -35.23
N VAL A 117 8.30 -3.83 -35.92
CA VAL A 117 7.10 -3.26 -35.29
C VAL A 117 6.38 -4.27 -34.37
N PHE A 118 6.36 -5.55 -34.74
CA PHE A 118 5.77 -6.57 -33.90
C PHE A 118 6.52 -6.77 -32.58
N LEU A 119 7.84 -6.74 -32.63
CA LEU A 119 8.70 -6.81 -31.44
C LEU A 119 8.50 -5.57 -30.56
N ALA A 120 8.43 -4.38 -31.16
CA ALA A 120 8.19 -3.13 -30.43
C ALA A 120 6.85 -3.13 -29.70
N ILE A 121 5.78 -3.64 -30.33
CA ILE A 121 4.46 -3.81 -29.69
C ILE A 121 4.54 -4.81 -28.53
N GLY A 122 5.24 -5.94 -28.69
CA GLY A 122 5.43 -6.91 -27.62
C GLY A 122 6.15 -6.33 -26.40
N VAL A 123 7.24 -5.57 -26.65
CA VAL A 123 8.01 -4.88 -25.58
C VAL A 123 7.16 -3.80 -24.90
N ALA A 124 6.35 -3.05 -25.65
CA ALA A 124 5.42 -2.07 -25.09
C ALA A 124 4.38 -2.71 -24.17
N ALA A 125 3.81 -3.87 -24.56
CA ALA A 125 2.88 -4.63 -23.73
C ALA A 125 3.53 -5.09 -22.42
N VAL A 126 4.77 -5.58 -22.47
CA VAL A 126 5.55 -5.94 -21.27
C VAL A 126 5.79 -4.70 -20.41
N GLY A 127 6.19 -3.57 -20.99
CA GLY A 127 6.37 -2.29 -20.30
C GLY A 127 5.09 -1.83 -19.55
N TYR A 128 3.92 -2.07 -20.13
CA TYR A 128 2.63 -1.76 -19.50
C TYR A 128 2.31 -2.68 -18.30
N LEU A 129 2.75 -3.95 -18.34
CA LEU A 129 2.48 -4.93 -17.28
C LEU A 129 3.46 -4.83 -16.10
N LEU A 130 4.72 -4.45 -16.34
CA LEU A 130 5.79 -4.39 -15.34
C LEU A 130 5.41 -3.58 -14.08
N PRO A 131 4.86 -2.35 -14.17
CA PRO A 131 4.50 -1.57 -12.98
C PRO A 131 3.43 -2.26 -12.13
N SER A 132 2.48 -2.96 -12.76
CA SER A 132 1.42 -3.66 -12.03
C SER A 132 1.94 -4.88 -11.25
N MET A 133 2.97 -5.58 -11.79
CA MET A 133 3.65 -6.66 -11.08
C MET A 133 4.46 -6.10 -9.91
N GLY A 134 5.15 -4.96 -10.09
CA GLY A 134 5.87 -4.27 -9.04
C GLY A 134 4.95 -3.87 -7.88
N LEU A 135 3.80 -3.25 -8.18
CA LEU A 135 2.80 -2.90 -7.17
C LEU A 135 2.31 -4.13 -6.40
N GLY A 136 2.07 -5.25 -7.10
CA GLY A 136 1.66 -6.50 -6.46
C GLY A 136 2.71 -7.04 -5.46
N ARG A 137 4.01 -6.91 -5.79
CA ARG A 137 5.09 -7.30 -4.87
C ARG A 137 5.16 -6.39 -3.64
N ILE A 138 4.97 -5.08 -3.82
CA ILE A 138 4.95 -4.10 -2.71
C ILE A 138 3.78 -4.39 -1.77
N ALA A 139 2.58 -4.59 -2.32
CA ALA A 139 1.40 -4.94 -1.54
C ALA A 139 1.62 -6.24 -0.74
N LYS A 140 2.13 -7.30 -1.38
CA LYS A 140 2.46 -8.58 -0.71
C LYS A 140 3.50 -8.42 0.39
N LYS A 141 4.55 -7.61 0.16
CA LYS A 141 5.59 -7.33 1.17
C LYS A 141 5.00 -6.61 2.39
N ARG A 142 4.11 -5.63 2.18
CA ARG A 142 3.40 -4.94 3.27
C ARG A 142 2.46 -5.88 4.02
N GLN A 143 1.65 -6.66 3.30
CA GLN A 143 0.77 -7.68 3.90
C GLN A 143 1.55 -8.70 4.74
N HIS A 144 2.74 -9.09 4.28
CA HIS A 144 3.60 -10.01 5.03
C HIS A 144 4.10 -9.38 6.34
N ARG A 145 4.53 -8.10 6.33
CA ARG A 145 4.91 -7.37 7.56
C ARG A 145 3.74 -7.26 8.54
N ILE A 146 2.55 -6.87 8.05
CA ILE A 146 1.33 -6.81 8.86
C ILE A 146 1.00 -8.16 9.49
N ARG A 147 1.13 -9.25 8.73
CA ARG A 147 0.88 -10.60 9.25
C ARG A 147 1.86 -11.00 10.35
N LEU A 148 3.14 -10.63 10.22
CA LEU A 148 4.15 -10.91 11.24
C LEU A 148 3.89 -10.13 12.53
N SER A 149 3.50 -8.85 12.41
CA SER A 149 3.21 -7.99 13.56
C SER A 149 1.89 -8.31 14.27
N LEU A 150 1.01 -9.09 13.63
CA LEU A 150 -0.32 -9.36 14.17
C LEU A 150 -0.28 -10.16 15.49
N ALA A 151 0.70 -11.05 15.66
CA ALA A 151 0.85 -11.81 16.90
C ALA A 151 1.15 -10.88 18.09
N ASP A 152 2.10 -9.96 17.93
CA ASP A 152 2.52 -9.03 18.98
C ASP A 152 1.37 -8.05 19.32
N VAL A 153 0.63 -7.60 18.31
CA VAL A 153 -0.58 -6.77 18.51
C VAL A 153 -1.65 -7.51 19.29
N LEU A 154 -1.89 -8.79 18.98
CA LEU A 154 -2.90 -9.59 19.70
C LEU A 154 -2.50 -9.83 21.15
N ASP A 155 -1.24 -10.12 21.43
CA ASP A 155 -0.76 -10.32 22.79
C ASP A 155 -0.98 -9.06 23.66
N LEU A 156 -0.65 -7.88 23.10
CA LEU A 156 -0.90 -6.62 23.80
C LEU A 156 -2.39 -6.28 23.92
N LEU A 157 -3.21 -6.64 22.92
CA LEU A 157 -4.66 -6.47 23.00
C LEU A 157 -5.27 -7.35 24.09
N VAL A 158 -4.85 -8.62 24.21
CA VAL A 158 -5.29 -9.53 25.27
C VAL A 158 -4.97 -8.93 26.62
N VAL A 159 -3.72 -8.55 26.86
CA VAL A 159 -3.27 -7.95 28.13
C VAL A 159 -4.04 -6.66 28.45
N SER A 160 -4.25 -5.80 27.45
CA SER A 160 -4.95 -4.53 27.65
C SER A 160 -6.43 -4.73 28.02
N VAL A 161 -7.11 -5.68 27.38
CA VAL A 161 -8.52 -5.97 27.66
C VAL A 161 -8.67 -6.73 28.98
N GLU A 162 -7.76 -7.65 29.32
CA GLU A 162 -7.73 -8.34 30.63
C GLU A 162 -7.43 -7.37 31.78
N ALA A 163 -6.66 -6.29 31.53
CA ALA A 163 -6.45 -5.21 32.48
C ALA A 163 -7.68 -4.28 32.65
N GLY A 164 -8.78 -4.55 31.93
CA GLY A 164 -10.04 -3.81 32.06
C GLY A 164 -10.24 -2.67 31.08
N LEU A 165 -9.35 -2.49 30.10
CA LEU A 165 -9.57 -1.50 29.03
C LEU A 165 -10.70 -1.96 28.10
N GLY A 166 -11.58 -1.04 27.74
CA GLY A 166 -12.53 -1.28 26.66
C GLY A 166 -11.82 -1.53 25.32
N LEU A 167 -12.40 -2.34 24.43
CA LEU A 167 -11.79 -2.72 23.15
C LEU A 167 -11.28 -1.52 22.35
N ASP A 168 -12.03 -0.42 22.30
CA ASP A 168 -11.65 0.78 21.54
C ASP A 168 -10.40 1.46 22.13
N GLN A 169 -10.34 1.53 23.46
CA GLN A 169 -9.17 2.05 24.18
C GLN A 169 -7.95 1.11 24.02
N ALA A 170 -8.18 -0.20 24.07
CA ALA A 170 -7.13 -1.19 23.85
C ALA A 170 -6.54 -1.08 22.44
N LEU A 171 -7.39 -0.96 21.40
CA LEU A 171 -6.95 -0.75 20.01
C LEU A 171 -6.14 0.55 19.87
N GLN A 172 -6.55 1.63 20.54
CA GLN A 172 -5.79 2.88 20.51
C GLN A 172 -4.44 2.71 21.21
N ARG A 173 -4.42 2.19 22.43
CA ARG A 173 -3.20 2.02 23.24
C ARG A 173 -2.17 1.16 22.53
N VAL A 174 -2.59 0.02 21.99
CA VAL A 174 -1.74 -0.90 21.24
C VAL A 174 -1.21 -0.26 19.95
N GLY A 175 -2.07 0.50 19.25
CA GLY A 175 -1.66 1.26 18.05
C GLY A 175 -0.59 2.32 18.36
N GLU A 176 -0.64 2.96 19.52
CA GLU A 176 0.36 3.95 19.97
C GLU A 176 1.67 3.26 20.38
N GLU A 177 1.58 2.20 21.20
CA GLU A 177 2.73 1.47 21.76
C GLU A 177 3.59 0.83 20.65
N LEU A 178 2.95 0.22 19.66
CA LEU A 178 3.64 -0.46 18.57
C LEU A 178 4.01 0.44 17.40
N SER A 179 3.81 1.75 17.51
CA SER A 179 4.06 2.70 16.41
C SER A 179 5.51 2.73 15.93
N SER A 180 6.46 2.49 16.82
CA SER A 180 7.90 2.45 16.52
C SER A 180 8.33 1.12 15.90
N THR A 181 7.74 -0.01 16.37
CA THR A 181 8.17 -1.36 15.99
C THR A 181 7.37 -1.90 14.80
N HIS A 182 6.06 -1.70 14.78
CA HIS A 182 5.13 -2.25 13.79
C HIS A 182 4.31 -1.17 13.09
N LYS A 183 5.00 -0.26 12.40
CA LYS A 183 4.42 0.93 11.79
C LYS A 183 3.20 0.65 10.89
N ASP A 184 3.28 -0.36 10.02
CA ASP A 184 2.20 -0.64 9.05
C ASP A 184 0.87 -0.98 9.75
N LEU A 185 0.90 -1.83 10.79
CA LEU A 185 -0.31 -2.25 11.49
C LEU A 185 -0.77 -1.20 12.49
N SER A 186 0.16 -0.51 13.17
CA SER A 186 -0.13 0.61 14.06
C SER A 186 -0.89 1.74 13.34
N GLU A 187 -0.47 2.12 12.12
CA GLU A 187 -1.19 3.10 11.30
C GLU A 187 -2.62 2.66 10.97
N GLU A 188 -2.83 1.37 10.70
CA GLU A 188 -4.17 0.82 10.43
C GLU A 188 -5.06 0.84 11.67
N LEU A 189 -4.54 0.47 12.84
CA LEU A 189 -5.28 0.55 14.12
C LEU A 189 -5.65 1.99 14.46
N ARG A 190 -4.73 2.94 14.24
CA ARG A 190 -5.01 4.36 14.42
C ARG A 190 -6.14 4.86 13.50
N LEU A 191 -6.18 4.37 12.26
CA LEU A 191 -7.28 4.71 11.34
C LEU A 191 -8.62 4.15 11.81
N VAL A 192 -8.66 2.94 12.36
CA VAL A 192 -9.89 2.38 12.96
C VAL A 192 -10.42 3.34 14.04
N ASN A 193 -9.54 3.79 14.94
CA ASN A 193 -9.93 4.73 16.00
C ASN A 193 -10.39 6.09 15.42
N LEU A 194 -9.73 6.60 14.37
CA LEU A 194 -10.16 7.83 13.71
C LEU A 194 -11.54 7.68 13.04
N GLU A 195 -11.81 6.54 12.41
CA GLU A 195 -13.11 6.25 11.80
C GLU A 195 -14.22 6.17 12.86
N MET A 196 -13.96 5.52 14.00
CA MET A 196 -14.93 5.47 15.11
C MET A 196 -15.18 6.85 15.74
N ARG A 197 -14.13 7.65 15.94
CA ARG A 197 -14.26 9.05 16.39
C ARG A 197 -15.02 9.93 15.40
N ALA A 198 -14.94 9.62 14.11
CA ALA A 198 -15.71 10.29 13.06
C ALA A 198 -17.18 9.81 12.99
N GLY A 199 -17.63 8.96 13.93
CA GLY A 199 -19.00 8.49 14.03
C GLY A 199 -19.33 7.21 13.26
N LYS A 200 -18.35 6.53 12.67
CA LYS A 200 -18.58 5.22 12.05
C LYS A 200 -18.81 4.14 13.09
N ALA A 201 -19.71 3.22 12.79
CA ALA A 201 -19.92 2.04 13.62
C ALA A 201 -18.63 1.21 13.73
N ARG A 202 -18.34 0.63 14.91
CA ARG A 202 -17.18 -0.23 15.16
C ARG A 202 -17.07 -1.35 14.13
N SER A 203 -18.19 -2.01 13.84
CA SER A 203 -18.26 -3.09 12.85
C SER A 203 -17.83 -2.64 11.45
N GLU A 204 -18.15 -1.41 11.05
CA GLU A 204 -17.75 -0.83 9.78
C GLU A 204 -16.24 -0.50 9.77
N ALA A 205 -15.75 0.14 10.83
CA ALA A 205 -14.33 0.48 10.96
C ALA A 205 -13.42 -0.78 10.93
N LEU A 206 -13.85 -1.87 11.58
CA LEU A 206 -13.15 -3.15 11.55
C LEU A 206 -13.20 -3.83 10.16
N ARG A 207 -14.32 -3.75 9.43
CA ARG A 207 -14.38 -4.22 8.03
C ARG A 207 -13.47 -3.41 7.13
N ASN A 208 -13.44 -2.09 7.28
CA ASN A 208 -12.55 -1.22 6.53
C ASN A 208 -11.07 -1.56 6.79
N LEU A 209 -10.70 -1.89 8.03
CA LEU A 209 -9.37 -2.39 8.38
C LEU A 209 -9.00 -3.65 7.58
N ALA A 210 -9.90 -4.63 7.55
CA ALA A 210 -9.71 -5.88 6.81
C ALA A 210 -9.57 -5.62 5.29
N ASP A 211 -10.43 -4.78 4.72
CA ASP A 211 -10.42 -4.44 3.29
C ASP A 211 -9.17 -3.66 2.88
N ARG A 212 -8.71 -2.71 3.71
CA ARG A 212 -7.50 -1.91 3.44
C ARG A 212 -6.23 -2.73 3.50
N THR A 213 -6.15 -3.68 4.40
CA THR A 213 -4.95 -4.51 4.55
C THR A 213 -4.93 -5.69 3.59
N GLY A 214 -6.09 -6.29 3.31
CA GLY A 214 -6.24 -7.50 2.51
C GLY A 214 -5.45 -8.69 3.09
N VAL A 215 -5.31 -8.75 4.43
CA VAL A 215 -4.66 -9.84 5.16
C VAL A 215 -5.74 -10.75 5.74
N ASP A 216 -5.76 -12.04 5.33
CA ASP A 216 -6.80 -13.00 5.72
C ASP A 216 -6.92 -13.18 7.23
N ASP A 217 -5.78 -13.22 7.93
CA ASP A 217 -5.75 -13.37 9.39
C ASP A 217 -6.39 -12.13 10.08
N LEU A 218 -6.19 -10.93 9.53
CA LEU A 218 -6.83 -9.69 10.02
C LEU A 218 -8.32 -9.63 9.68
N THR A 219 -8.71 -10.16 8.53
CA THR A 219 -10.13 -10.30 8.14
C THR A 219 -10.86 -11.22 9.11
N SER A 220 -10.24 -12.33 9.47
CA SER A 220 -10.78 -13.29 10.45
C SER A 220 -10.89 -12.68 11.85
N LEU A 221 -9.88 -11.91 12.28
CA LEU A 221 -9.89 -11.18 13.55
C LEU A 221 -11.03 -10.16 13.57
N ALA A 222 -11.17 -9.34 12.53
CA ALA A 222 -12.22 -8.34 12.42
C ALA A 222 -13.61 -9.00 12.48
N ALA A 223 -13.82 -10.10 11.76
CA ALA A 223 -15.08 -10.85 11.79
C ALA A 223 -15.38 -11.38 13.19
N MET A 224 -14.38 -11.95 13.87
CA MET A 224 -14.53 -12.46 15.23
C MET A 224 -14.88 -11.33 16.21
N LEU A 225 -14.20 -10.18 16.15
CA LEU A 225 -14.48 -9.02 17.02
C LEU A 225 -15.89 -8.46 16.78
N ILE A 226 -16.34 -8.37 15.53
CA ILE A 226 -17.70 -7.93 15.18
C ILE A 226 -18.73 -8.90 15.74
N GLN A 227 -18.47 -10.20 15.66
CA GLN A 227 -19.36 -11.23 16.19
C GLN A 227 -19.42 -11.19 17.72
N THR A 228 -18.27 -11.06 18.38
CA THR A 228 -18.16 -10.94 19.84
C THR A 228 -18.93 -9.73 20.38
N ASP A 229 -18.78 -8.58 19.72
CA ASP A 229 -19.50 -7.34 20.06
C ASP A 229 -21.03 -7.51 19.92
N LYS A 230 -21.47 -8.21 18.89
CA LYS A 230 -22.89 -8.45 18.62
C LYS A 230 -23.55 -9.40 19.62
N PHE A 231 -22.84 -10.42 20.08
CA PHE A 231 -23.39 -11.46 20.95
C PHE A 231 -23.04 -11.25 22.43
N GLY A 232 -22.31 -10.19 22.79
CA GLY A 232 -21.93 -9.87 24.15
C GLY A 232 -21.04 -10.90 24.86
N THR A 233 -20.31 -11.71 24.07
CA THR A 233 -19.33 -12.68 24.61
C THR A 233 -18.07 -11.96 25.09
N SER A 234 -17.31 -12.59 26.01
CA SER A 234 -16.07 -11.99 26.51
C SER A 234 -15.05 -11.76 25.39
N VAL A 235 -14.77 -10.48 25.10
CA VAL A 235 -13.77 -10.07 24.10
C VAL A 235 -12.39 -10.59 24.49
N ALA A 236 -12.03 -10.54 25.77
CA ALA A 236 -10.74 -11.03 26.26
C ALA A 236 -10.55 -12.52 25.97
N GLN A 237 -11.56 -13.35 26.27
CA GLN A 237 -11.50 -14.78 26.00
C GLN A 237 -11.40 -15.08 24.49
N SER A 238 -12.19 -14.38 23.67
CA SER A 238 -12.15 -14.54 22.21
C SER A 238 -10.79 -14.16 21.62
N LEU A 239 -10.20 -13.06 22.08
CA LEU A 239 -8.86 -12.63 21.67
C LEU A 239 -7.78 -13.63 22.09
N ARG A 240 -7.85 -14.20 23.30
CA ARG A 240 -6.91 -15.21 23.79
C ARG A 240 -6.94 -16.45 22.90
N VAL A 241 -8.13 -17.03 22.67
CA VAL A 241 -8.29 -18.21 21.80
C VAL A 241 -7.79 -17.92 20.38
N TYR A 242 -8.05 -16.71 19.88
CA TYR A 242 -7.59 -16.32 18.55
C TYR A 242 -6.05 -16.17 18.47
N SER A 243 -5.41 -15.59 19.50
CA SER A 243 -3.95 -15.49 19.61
C SER A 243 -3.29 -16.85 19.60
N GLU A 244 -3.80 -17.81 20.40
CA GLU A 244 -3.31 -19.19 20.44
C GLU A 244 -3.45 -19.90 19.06
N THR A 245 -4.60 -19.70 18.41
CA THR A 245 -4.85 -20.26 17.08
C THR A 245 -3.86 -19.72 16.04
N LEU A 246 -3.57 -18.43 16.07
CA LEU A 246 -2.59 -17.81 15.17
C LEU A 246 -1.16 -18.32 15.41
N ARG A 247 -0.77 -18.46 16.67
CA ARG A 247 0.55 -19.04 17.02
C ARG A 247 0.69 -20.46 16.50
N THR A 248 -0.36 -21.28 16.64
CA THR A 248 -0.39 -22.65 16.12
C THR A 248 -0.31 -22.67 14.59
N LYS A 249 -1.11 -21.84 13.89
CA LYS A 249 -1.04 -21.70 12.43
C LYS A 249 0.35 -21.25 11.94
N ARG A 250 0.99 -20.33 12.67
CA ARG A 250 2.35 -19.88 12.33
C ARG A 250 3.35 -21.02 12.42
N ARG A 251 3.34 -21.77 13.53
CA ARG A 251 4.21 -22.94 13.72
C ARG A 251 3.98 -24.00 12.63
N GLN A 252 2.73 -24.28 12.26
CA GLN A 252 2.40 -25.24 11.19
C GLN A 252 2.94 -24.77 9.82
N ARG A 253 2.86 -23.48 9.50
CA ARG A 253 3.41 -22.93 8.25
C ARG A 253 4.95 -23.01 8.21
N GLU A 254 5.62 -22.86 9.33
CA GLU A 254 7.08 -22.98 9.45
C GLU A 254 7.53 -24.44 9.26
N ILE A 255 6.84 -25.39 9.89
CA ILE A 255 7.10 -26.83 9.71
C ILE A 255 6.84 -27.28 8.26
N GLY A 256 5.73 -26.85 7.65
CA GLY A 256 5.41 -27.18 6.26
C GLY A 256 6.42 -26.62 5.23
N ARG A 257 7.14 -25.54 5.56
CA ARG A 257 8.23 -25.01 4.71
C ARG A 257 9.55 -25.75 4.90
N ALA A 258 9.76 -26.39 6.03
CA ALA A 258 10.99 -27.15 6.31
C ALA A 258 10.97 -28.55 5.64
N HIS A 259 9.81 -29.01 5.18
CA HIS A 259 9.63 -30.33 4.54
C HIS A 259 9.54 -30.28 3.00
N VAL A 260 9.70 -29.08 2.38
CA VAL A 260 9.75 -28.87 0.93
C VAL A 260 11.13 -28.33 0.55
#